data_0f58a5cfebaf028af3709635f0b8a3f0
#
_entry.id   0f58a5cfebaf028af3709635f0b8a3f0
#
_cell.length_a   1.000
_cell.length_b   1.000
_cell.length_c   1.000
_cell.angle_alpha   90.00
_cell.angle_beta   90.00
_cell.angle_gamma   90.00
#
_symmetry.space_group_name_H-M   'P 1'
#
loop_
_entity.id
_entity.type
_entity.pdbx_description
1 polymer ?
#
loop_
_entity_poly.entity_id
_entity_poly.type
_entity_poly.pdbx_seq_one_letter_code
_entity_poly.pdbx_strand_id
1 'polypeptide(L)'
;MNLTQKPNDVILVGNKPPMSYVLAIMTAFSSGTQKEVTLKARGQAITTAVDVAEIARNRFMKDLKVTKIAIGTVEMPPREGETRPRMISSIEITLTKQ
;
A
#
# COMPACT_ATOMS: atom_id res chain seq x y z
N MET A 1 6.84 -24.77 4.11
CA MET A 1 6.87 -24.20 4.10
C MET A 1 6.95 -23.45 4.33
N ASN A 2 6.86 -22.68 4.55
CA ASN A 2 6.96 -21.82 4.63
C ASN A 2 6.89 -21.18 4.64
N LEU A 3 6.67 -21.18 4.75
CA LEU A 3 6.64 -20.57 4.67
C LEU A 3 6.94 -19.62 4.83
N THR A 4 6.82 -19.61 4.70
CA THR A 4 7.55 -18.45 4.70
C THR A 4 6.92 -17.19 5.21
N GLN A 5 7.41 -16.72 6.19
CA GLN A 5 7.04 -15.45 6.73
C GLN A 5 7.65 -14.36 5.91
N LYS A 6 6.84 -13.54 5.32
CA LYS A 6 7.34 -12.37 4.65
C LYS A 6 7.84 -11.38 5.68
N PRO A 7 8.96 -10.70 5.45
CA PRO A 7 9.44 -9.71 6.39
C PRO A 7 8.50 -8.51 6.51
N ASN A 8 7.64 -8.28 5.53
CA ASN A 8 6.62 -7.25 5.61
C ASN A 8 5.39 -7.70 4.87
N ASP A 9 4.26 -7.14 5.24
CA ASP A 9 3.02 -7.35 4.52
C ASP A 9 2.87 -6.33 3.42
N VAL A 10 2.18 -6.73 2.37
CA VAL A 10 1.84 -5.85 1.26
C VAL A 10 0.33 -5.69 1.23
N ILE A 11 -0.12 -4.45 1.19
CA ILE A 11 -1.54 -4.13 1.10
C ILE A 11 -1.77 -3.43 -0.23
N LEU A 12 -2.63 -4.03 -1.05
CA LEU A 12 -2.97 -3.44 -2.34
C LEU A 12 -4.12 -2.47 -2.14
N VAL A 13 -3.88 -1.21 -2.44
CA VAL A 13 -4.87 -0.16 -2.24
C VAL A 13 -5.62 0.06 -3.55
N GLY A 14 -6.92 -0.04 -3.50
CA GLY A 14 -7.81 0.15 -4.65
C GLY A 14 -8.90 1.14 -4.33
N ASN A 15 -10.15 0.74 -4.59
CA ASN A 15 -11.29 1.67 -4.48
C ASN A 15 -12.17 1.45 -3.27
N LYS A 16 -11.73 0.69 -2.29
CA LYS A 16 -12.47 0.61 -1.04
C LYS A 16 -12.29 1.90 -0.24
N PRO A 17 -13.17 2.17 0.71
CA PRO A 17 -12.99 3.35 1.56
C PRO A 17 -11.63 3.32 2.27
N PRO A 18 -11.02 4.47 2.47
CA PRO A 18 -9.68 4.51 3.10
C PRO A 18 -9.59 3.79 4.43
N MET A 19 -10.64 3.83 5.25
CA MET A 19 -10.59 3.18 6.55
C MET A 19 -10.46 1.67 6.46
N SER A 20 -10.91 1.06 5.37
CA SER A 20 -10.70 -0.38 5.18
C SER A 20 -9.22 -0.72 5.16
N TYR A 21 -8.42 0.12 4.52
CA TYR A 21 -6.99 -0.10 4.44
C TYR A 21 -6.28 0.27 5.73
N VAL A 22 -6.77 1.31 6.42
CA VAL A 22 -6.22 1.67 7.72
C VAL A 22 -6.38 0.49 8.69
N LEU A 23 -7.56 -0.13 8.69
CA LEU A 23 -7.79 -1.30 9.53
C LEU A 23 -6.87 -2.46 9.15
N ALA A 24 -6.62 -2.64 7.86
CA ALA A 24 -5.69 -3.68 7.42
C ALA A 24 -4.29 -3.44 7.94
N ILE A 25 -3.85 -2.17 7.94
CA ILE A 25 -2.54 -1.82 8.51
C ILE A 25 -2.50 -2.14 9.99
N MET A 26 -3.53 -1.74 10.72
CA MET A 26 -3.56 -1.98 12.16
C MET A 26 -3.56 -3.47 12.47
N THR A 27 -4.30 -4.24 11.69
CA THR A 27 -4.35 -5.68 11.87
C THR A 27 -2.98 -6.32 11.61
N ALA A 28 -2.30 -5.86 10.56
CA ALA A 28 -1.00 -6.43 10.23
C ALA A 28 0.00 -6.20 11.35
N PHE A 29 0.01 -5.01 11.94
CA PHE A 29 0.95 -4.73 13.02
C PHE A 29 0.54 -5.37 14.33
N SER A 30 -0.77 -5.52 14.57
CA SER A 30 -1.21 -6.09 15.84
C SER A 30 -0.97 -7.59 15.95
N SER A 31 -0.66 -8.25 14.86
CA SER A 31 -0.28 -9.66 14.93
C SER A 31 1.03 -9.86 15.67
N GLY A 32 1.80 -8.79 15.85
CA GLY A 32 3.03 -8.84 16.63
C GLY A 32 4.25 -9.28 15.88
N THR A 33 4.11 -9.76 14.66
CA THR A 33 5.24 -10.28 13.91
C THR A 33 5.71 -9.35 12.81
N GLN A 34 4.84 -8.43 12.36
CA GLN A 34 5.21 -7.55 11.26
C GLN A 34 5.84 -6.28 11.79
N LYS A 35 6.97 -5.91 11.21
CA LYS A 35 7.62 -4.66 11.52
C LYS A 35 7.45 -3.63 10.41
N GLU A 36 7.11 -4.09 9.24
CA GLU A 36 6.89 -3.22 8.07
C GLU A 36 5.65 -3.64 7.34
N VAL A 37 4.95 -2.65 6.80
CA VAL A 37 3.83 -2.86 5.90
C VAL A 37 4.04 -1.95 4.71
N THR A 38 3.88 -2.48 3.50
CA THR A 38 4.03 -1.70 2.28
C THR A 38 2.67 -1.57 1.60
N LEU A 39 2.28 -0.33 1.34
CA LEU A 39 1.07 -0.04 0.56
C LEU A 39 1.47 0.09 -0.89
N LYS A 40 0.74 -0.58 -1.78
CA LYS A 40 0.95 -0.45 -3.21
C LYS A 40 -0.32 0.05 -3.85
N ALA A 41 -0.17 1.02 -4.74
CA ALA A 41 -1.30 1.59 -5.44
C ALA A 41 -0.88 2.06 -6.81
N ARG A 42 -1.85 2.13 -7.70
CA ARG A 42 -1.60 2.63 -9.05
C ARG A 42 -2.76 3.48 -9.50
N GLY A 43 -2.45 4.42 -10.41
CA GLY A 43 -3.46 5.30 -10.97
C GLY A 43 -4.15 6.10 -9.92
N GLN A 44 -5.46 6.12 -9.97
CA GLN A 44 -6.24 6.96 -9.06
C GLN A 44 -6.16 6.51 -7.61
N ALA A 45 -5.73 5.28 -7.36
CA ALA A 45 -5.60 4.80 -5.99
C ALA A 45 -4.38 5.36 -5.27
N ILE A 46 -3.49 6.04 -5.99
CA ILE A 46 -2.28 6.60 -5.37
C ILE A 46 -2.64 7.62 -4.30
N THR A 47 -3.61 8.49 -4.58
CA THR A 47 -4.05 9.46 -3.58
C THR A 47 -4.60 8.75 -2.35
N THR A 48 -5.39 7.71 -2.57
CA THR A 48 -5.94 6.95 -1.45
C THR A 48 -4.83 6.33 -0.61
N ALA A 49 -3.79 5.80 -1.24
CA ALA A 49 -2.68 5.21 -0.50
C ALA A 49 -1.99 6.25 0.38
N VAL A 50 -1.77 7.45 -0.14
CA VAL A 50 -1.16 8.51 0.66
C VAL A 50 -2.08 8.87 1.83
N ASP A 51 -3.37 9.03 1.56
CA ASP A 51 -4.34 9.34 2.62
C ASP A 51 -4.35 8.26 3.70
N VAL A 52 -4.35 6.99 3.29
CA VAL A 52 -4.35 5.87 4.22
C VAL A 52 -3.11 5.90 5.11
N ALA A 53 -1.94 6.11 4.51
CA ALA A 53 -0.70 6.17 5.28
C ALA A 53 -0.75 7.32 6.29
N GLU A 54 -1.25 8.48 5.87
CA GLU A 54 -1.31 9.64 6.76
C GLU A 54 -2.33 9.47 7.87
N ILE A 55 -3.49 8.89 7.56
CA ILE A 55 -4.49 8.61 8.59
C ILE A 55 -3.93 7.63 9.62
N ALA A 56 -3.30 6.56 9.14
CA ALA A 56 -2.80 5.53 10.04
C ALA A 56 -1.76 6.11 11.01
N ARG A 57 -0.81 6.88 10.49
CA ARG A 57 0.28 7.33 11.35
C ARG A 57 -0.06 8.57 12.17
N ASN A 58 -1.03 9.36 11.74
CA ASN A 58 -1.36 10.58 12.47
C ASN A 58 -2.46 10.38 13.49
N ARG A 59 -3.37 9.44 13.25
CA ARG A 59 -4.55 9.28 14.10
C ARG A 59 -4.54 8.02 14.94
N PHE A 60 -3.95 6.95 14.44
CA PHE A 60 -4.11 5.64 15.10
C PHE A 60 -2.82 5.07 15.62
N MET A 61 -1.75 5.15 14.87
CA MET A 61 -0.48 4.52 15.25
C MET A 61 0.63 5.55 15.10
N LYS A 62 0.79 6.37 16.12
CA LYS A 62 1.70 7.51 16.04
C LYS A 62 3.16 7.10 16.03
N ASP A 63 3.44 5.83 16.31
CA ASP A 63 4.79 5.31 16.21
C ASP A 63 5.13 4.76 14.81
N LEU A 64 4.21 4.90 13.86
CA LEU A 64 4.51 4.52 12.48
C LEU A 64 5.30 5.62 11.79
N LYS A 65 6.29 5.20 11.01
CA LYS A 65 7.04 6.11 10.17
C LYS A 65 7.01 5.66 8.73
N VAL A 66 6.98 6.61 7.82
CA VAL A 66 7.16 6.33 6.40
C VAL A 66 8.66 6.23 6.17
N THR A 67 9.13 5.02 5.87
CA THR A 67 10.55 4.79 5.73
C THR A 67 10.99 4.62 4.29
N LYS A 68 10.04 4.43 3.38
CA LYS A 68 10.39 4.30 1.97
C LYS A 68 9.20 4.69 1.12
N ILE A 69 9.48 5.44 0.06
CA ILE A 69 8.50 5.73 -0.98
C ILE A 69 9.17 5.45 -2.31
N ALA A 70 8.53 4.64 -3.13
CA ALA A 70 9.03 4.35 -4.46
C ALA A 70 7.92 4.62 -5.46
N ILE A 71 8.27 5.20 -6.59
CA ILE A 71 7.30 5.43 -7.65
C ILE A 71 7.75 4.68 -8.89
N GLY A 72 6.81 4.37 -9.76
CA GLY A 72 7.12 3.64 -10.97
C GLY A 72 5.98 3.74 -11.96
N THR A 73 6.11 2.95 -13.01
CA THR A 73 5.12 2.89 -14.07
C THR A 73 4.78 1.43 -14.31
N VAL A 74 3.48 1.16 -14.41
CA VAL A 74 2.97 -0.19 -14.67
C VAL A 74 2.34 -0.19 -16.06
N GLU A 75 2.68 -1.18 -16.85
CA GLU A 75 2.08 -1.36 -18.16
C GLU A 75 0.83 -2.21 -18.01
N MET A 76 -0.31 -1.69 -18.45
CA MET A 76 -1.59 -2.38 -18.38
C MET A 76 -2.02 -2.79 -19.78
N PRO A 77 -2.77 -3.89 -19.91
CA PRO A 77 -3.27 -4.30 -21.22
C PRO A 77 -4.13 -3.21 -21.85
N PRO A 78 -4.22 -3.19 -23.19
CA PRO A 78 -5.09 -2.21 -23.84
C PRO A 78 -6.54 -2.43 -23.42
N ARG A 79 -7.30 -1.35 -23.40
CA ARG A 79 -8.73 -1.44 -23.21
C ARG A 79 -9.36 -2.02 -24.46
N GLU A 80 -10.58 -2.50 -24.31
CA GLU A 80 -11.33 -3.03 -25.42
C GLU A 80 -11.40 -1.98 -26.54
N GLY A 81 -11.06 -2.39 -27.76
CA GLY A 81 -11.06 -1.49 -28.89
C GLY A 81 -9.77 -0.73 -29.08
N GLU A 82 -8.81 -0.87 -28.18
CA GLU A 82 -7.52 -0.20 -28.29
C GLU A 82 -6.44 -1.22 -28.60
N THR A 83 -5.37 -0.77 -29.21
CA THR A 83 -4.25 -1.65 -29.57
C THR A 83 -3.00 -1.39 -28.78
N ARG A 84 -2.94 -0.30 -28.05
CA ARG A 84 -1.73 0.08 -27.30
C ARG A 84 -1.90 -0.18 -25.82
N PRO A 85 -0.86 -0.67 -25.16
CA PRO A 85 -0.91 -0.78 -23.70
C PRO A 85 -1.00 0.59 -23.07
N ARG A 86 -1.56 0.62 -21.87
CA ARG A 86 -1.67 1.85 -21.09
C ARG A 86 -0.57 1.88 -20.07
N MET A 87 0.02 3.05 -19.87
CA MET A 87 1.03 3.25 -18.85
C MET A 87 0.39 3.98 -17.68
N ILE A 88 0.50 3.39 -16.49
CA ILE A 88 -0.17 3.90 -15.29
C ILE A 88 0.88 4.08 -14.21
N SER A 89 0.85 5.25 -13.57
CA SER A 89 1.77 5.52 -12.46
C SER A 89 1.47 4.65 -11.27
N SER A 90 2.50 4.30 -10.53
CA SER A 90 2.35 3.49 -9.32
C SER A 90 3.17 4.06 -8.20
N ILE A 91 2.81 3.66 -6.97
CA ILE A 91 3.54 4.08 -5.77
C ILE A 91 3.60 2.92 -4.80
N GLU A 92 4.70 2.85 -4.06
CA GLU A 92 4.84 1.97 -2.90
C GLU A 92 5.23 2.82 -1.72
N ILE A 93 4.52 2.65 -0.62
CA ILE A 93 4.79 3.39 0.61
C ILE A 93 5.03 2.35 1.70
N THR A 94 6.22 2.37 2.28
CA THR A 94 6.55 1.45 3.37
C THR A 94 6.42 2.16 4.70
N LEU A 95 5.66 1.55 5.59
CA LEU A 95 5.45 2.02 6.95
C LEU A 95 6.18 1.08 7.90
N THR A 96 6.93 1.64 8.82
CA THR A 96 7.68 0.86 9.78
C THR A 96 7.30 1.29 11.18
N LYS A 97 7.08 0.31 12.04
CA LYS A 97 6.74 0.58 13.43
C LYS A 97 8.02 0.80 14.23
N GLN A 98 8.05 1.89 14.93
CA GLN A 98 9.22 2.25 15.74
C GLN A 98 9.20 1.58 17.10
#